data_ffc68d528803530e182dc9942488d424
#
_entry.id   ffc68d528803530e182dc9942488d424
#
_cell.length_a   1.000
_cell.length_b   1.000
_cell.length_c   1.000
_cell.angle_alpha   90.00
_cell.angle_beta   90.00
_cell.angle_gamma   90.00
#
_symmetry.space_group_name_H-M   'P 1'
#
loop_
_entity.id
_entity.type
_entity.pdbx_description
1 polymer ?
#
loop_
_entity_poly.entity_id
_entity_poly.type
_entity_poly.pdbx_seq_one_letter_code
_entity_poly.pdbx_strand_id
1 'polypeptide(L)'
;MKSILQILLLTVLAFPLSGCNSQQRSDDHYTYKSGDWNGIGKWYMGREIARVMGYQGMSWLERPEREQEERTSLLLKNMEIEEEDTIADIGAGSGYHVFKMAAQAEKGLVYAVDIQEEMLAEINRKIEDEGVTNVRPVKGSDKSVNLPENSVDKVLIVDVYHEISFPKELMASLHAAMRSDAKLYLIEYRAEDATVPIKKIHKMSEKQAVKEMKASGFRLEENIANLPWQHCMVFVKE
;
A
#
# COMPACT_ATOMS: atom_id res chain seq x y z
N MET A 1 68.89 59.99 2.52
CA MET A 1 68.33 58.89 1.73
C MET A 1 67.58 57.98 2.70
N LYS A 2 66.25 58.11 2.77
CA LYS A 2 65.40 57.31 3.67
C LYS A 2 64.60 56.31 2.82
N SER A 3 64.87 55.03 2.99
CA SER A 3 64.10 53.95 2.37
C SER A 3 62.78 53.73 3.08
N ILE A 4 61.72 53.84 2.33
CA ILE A 4 60.36 53.54 2.82
C ILE A 4 60.08 52.06 2.49
N LEU A 5 59.91 51.26 3.53
CA LEU A 5 59.53 49.86 3.44
C LEU A 5 58.00 49.78 3.41
N GLN A 6 57.41 49.45 2.26
CA GLN A 6 55.96 49.21 2.15
C GLN A 6 55.63 47.78 2.63
N ILE A 7 54.94 47.71 3.74
CA ILE A 7 54.37 46.43 4.23
C ILE A 7 53.02 46.24 3.55
N LEU A 8 52.97 45.18 2.69
CA LEU A 8 51.70 44.74 2.03
C LEU A 8 50.92 43.89 3.01
N LEU A 9 49.81 44.43 3.52
CA LEU A 9 48.92 43.72 4.41
C LEU A 9 47.97 42.84 3.58
N LEU A 10 48.18 41.49 3.55
CA LEU A 10 47.31 40.55 2.88
C LEU A 10 46.12 40.25 3.82
N THR A 11 44.96 40.81 3.51
CA THR A 11 43.70 40.48 4.18
C THR A 11 43.17 39.18 3.57
N VAL A 12 43.26 38.10 4.31
CA VAL A 12 42.59 36.83 3.99
C VAL A 12 41.10 36.95 4.35
N LEU A 13 40.24 37.10 3.36
CA LEU A 13 38.81 36.96 3.52
C LEU A 13 38.47 35.50 3.78
N ALA A 14 38.17 35.14 5.04
CA ALA A 14 37.57 33.88 5.37
C ALA A 14 36.07 33.90 5.02
N PHE A 15 35.67 33.27 3.92
CA PHE A 15 34.26 32.99 3.64
C PHE A 15 33.79 31.88 4.58
N PRO A 16 32.71 32.09 5.34
CA PRO A 16 32.07 31.00 6.08
C PRO A 16 31.47 30.03 5.06
N LEU A 17 31.95 28.81 5.00
CA LEU A 17 31.28 27.69 4.36
C LEU A 17 29.98 27.44 5.13
N SER A 18 28.89 28.06 4.66
CA SER A 18 27.54 27.70 5.08
C SER A 18 27.29 26.26 4.59
N GLY A 19 27.58 25.30 5.46
CA GLY A 19 27.15 23.92 5.26
C GLY A 19 25.63 23.93 5.08
N CYS A 20 25.14 23.50 3.90
CA CYS A 20 23.76 23.14 3.73
C CYS A 20 23.46 22.00 4.72
N ASN A 21 23.00 22.35 5.92
CA ASN A 21 22.25 21.44 6.77
C ASN A 21 20.96 21.16 6.02
N SER A 22 20.92 20.03 5.26
CA SER A 22 19.68 19.43 4.85
C SER A 22 18.92 19.13 6.15
N GLN A 23 18.01 20.00 6.51
CA GLN A 23 17.09 19.80 7.61
C GLN A 23 16.33 18.51 7.29
N GLN A 24 16.74 17.43 7.92
CA GLN A 24 16.04 16.16 7.89
C GLN A 24 14.69 16.43 8.55
N ARG A 25 13.65 16.64 7.74
CA ARG A 25 12.27 16.71 8.23
C ARG A 25 11.97 15.33 8.80
N SER A 26 12.16 15.17 10.09
CA SER A 26 11.63 14.05 10.85
C SER A 26 10.14 14.34 11.04
N ASP A 27 9.33 13.84 10.15
CA ASP A 27 7.97 13.46 10.48
C ASP A 27 8.16 12.32 11.51
N ASP A 28 7.59 12.40 12.71
CA ASP A 28 7.92 11.52 13.85
C ASP A 28 7.75 10.00 13.53
N HIS A 29 7.16 9.67 12.38
CA HIS A 29 6.86 8.31 11.94
C HIS A 29 7.65 7.82 10.74
N TYR A 30 8.20 8.75 9.94
CA TYR A 30 8.89 8.44 8.69
C TYR A 30 10.35 8.91 8.72
N THR A 31 11.24 8.10 8.15
CA THR A 31 12.62 8.53 7.90
C THR A 31 12.90 8.56 6.40
N TYR A 32 13.81 9.44 5.98
CA TYR A 32 14.15 9.61 4.57
C TYR A 32 15.64 9.37 4.38
N LYS A 33 15.99 8.40 3.56
CA LYS A 33 17.37 8.05 3.19
C LYS A 33 17.39 7.28 1.88
N SER A 34 18.54 7.25 1.22
CA SER A 34 18.74 6.40 0.05
C SER A 34 18.48 4.93 0.37
N GLY A 35 17.90 4.20 -0.56
CA GLY A 35 17.59 2.79 -0.44
C GLY A 35 17.63 2.07 -1.78
N ASP A 36 16.65 1.22 -2.04
CA ASP A 36 16.50 0.46 -3.28
C ASP A 36 16.13 1.37 -4.46
N TRP A 37 16.59 1.04 -5.66
CA TRP A 37 16.20 1.74 -6.90
C TRP A 37 14.70 1.74 -7.14
N ASN A 38 14.00 0.68 -6.73
CA ASN A 38 12.54 0.56 -6.82
C ASN A 38 11.83 1.09 -5.57
N GLY A 39 12.54 1.69 -4.62
CA GLY A 39 12.00 2.38 -3.45
C GLY A 39 11.77 3.87 -3.72
N ILE A 40 11.11 4.52 -2.78
CA ILE A 40 10.89 5.98 -2.82
C ILE A 40 11.81 6.75 -1.85
N GLY A 41 12.78 6.06 -1.21
CA GLY A 41 13.66 6.67 -0.22
C GLY A 41 12.97 7.07 1.08
N LYS A 42 11.71 6.70 1.26
CA LYS A 42 10.91 6.90 2.47
C LYS A 42 10.78 5.59 3.22
N TRP A 43 10.98 5.63 4.53
CA TRP A 43 11.01 4.45 5.39
C TRP A 43 9.95 4.57 6.49
N TYR A 44 9.25 3.47 6.73
CA TYR A 44 8.29 3.36 7.81
C TYR A 44 8.64 2.15 8.70
N MET A 45 8.80 2.37 9.99
CA MET A 45 9.09 1.35 11.01
C MET A 45 10.25 0.38 10.67
N GLY A 46 11.23 0.85 9.86
CA GLY A 46 12.42 0.10 9.47
C GLY A 46 12.34 -0.55 8.07
N ARG A 47 11.24 -0.44 7.37
CA ARG A 47 11.03 -0.88 5.98
C ARG A 47 11.06 0.33 5.04
N GLU A 48 11.74 0.20 3.90
CA GLU A 48 11.60 1.15 2.81
C GLU A 48 10.28 0.91 2.08
N ILE A 49 9.59 1.99 1.71
CA ILE A 49 8.35 1.94 0.94
C ILE A 49 8.72 1.76 -0.53
N ALA A 50 8.10 0.79 -1.18
CA ALA A 50 8.30 0.55 -2.60
C ALA A 50 7.64 1.64 -3.46
N ARG A 51 8.13 1.78 -4.68
CA ARG A 51 7.51 2.65 -5.69
C ARG A 51 6.22 1.98 -6.18
N VAL A 52 5.14 2.73 -6.21
CA VAL A 52 3.84 2.25 -6.71
C VAL A 52 3.95 1.81 -8.18
N MET A 53 3.29 0.70 -8.49
CA MET A 53 3.12 0.26 -9.86
C MET A 53 2.15 1.21 -10.60
N GLY A 54 2.61 1.84 -11.67
CA GLY A 54 1.75 2.69 -12.50
C GLY A 54 0.73 1.88 -13.30
N TYR A 55 -0.34 2.55 -13.73
CA TYR A 55 -1.42 1.96 -14.55
C TYR A 55 -0.91 1.30 -15.84
N GLN A 56 0.27 1.67 -16.33
CA GLN A 56 0.92 1.02 -17.49
C GLN A 56 1.17 -0.48 -17.25
N GLY A 57 1.24 -0.90 -15.97
CA GLY A 57 1.35 -2.30 -15.56
C GLY A 57 0.01 -3.04 -15.47
N MET A 58 -1.13 -2.42 -15.83
CA MET A 58 -2.47 -2.99 -15.66
C MET A 58 -2.63 -4.38 -16.30
N SER A 59 -2.05 -4.60 -17.49
CA SER A 59 -2.09 -5.89 -18.17
C SER A 59 -1.46 -7.03 -17.37
N TRP A 60 -0.47 -6.72 -16.52
CA TRP A 60 0.13 -7.70 -15.64
C TRP A 60 -0.85 -8.19 -14.55
N LEU A 61 -1.78 -7.35 -14.11
CA LEU A 61 -2.81 -7.70 -13.13
C LEU A 61 -3.82 -8.71 -13.69
N GLU A 62 -4.01 -8.74 -15.01
CA GLU A 62 -4.96 -9.62 -15.71
C GLU A 62 -4.27 -10.85 -16.36
N ARG A 63 -2.99 -11.12 -16.02
CA ARG A 63 -2.25 -12.23 -16.63
C ARG A 63 -2.92 -13.58 -16.34
N PRO A 64 -2.98 -14.50 -17.32
CA PRO A 64 -3.64 -15.81 -17.16
C PRO A 64 -3.00 -16.69 -16.08
N GLU A 65 -1.70 -16.52 -15.85
CA GLU A 65 -0.92 -17.29 -14.87
C GLU A 65 -1.28 -16.97 -13.42
N ARG A 66 -1.97 -15.85 -13.17
CA ARG A 66 -2.25 -15.33 -11.81
C ARG A 66 -2.94 -16.35 -10.91
N GLU A 67 -3.89 -17.12 -11.44
CA GLU A 67 -4.55 -18.17 -10.67
C GLU A 67 -3.59 -19.29 -10.25
N GLN A 68 -2.60 -19.64 -11.08
CA GLN A 68 -1.60 -20.65 -10.74
C GLN A 68 -0.57 -20.13 -9.73
N GLU A 69 -0.19 -18.86 -9.84
CA GLU A 69 0.84 -18.22 -9.04
C GLU A 69 0.32 -17.78 -7.67
N GLU A 70 -0.89 -17.27 -7.60
CA GLU A 70 -1.47 -16.61 -6.42
C GLU A 70 -2.68 -17.34 -5.85
N ARG A 71 -3.34 -18.21 -6.64
CA ARG A 71 -4.57 -18.94 -6.27
C ARG A 71 -5.67 -17.99 -5.78
N THR A 72 -6.00 -17.01 -6.61
CA THR A 72 -6.97 -15.95 -6.26
C THR A 72 -8.37 -16.52 -5.91
N SER A 73 -8.78 -17.62 -6.51
CA SER A 73 -10.01 -18.34 -6.14
C SER A 73 -9.97 -18.87 -4.70
N LEU A 74 -8.81 -19.33 -4.25
CA LEU A 74 -8.62 -19.80 -2.87
C LEU A 74 -8.55 -18.63 -1.88
N LEU A 75 -7.93 -17.51 -2.28
CA LEU A 75 -7.96 -16.27 -1.51
C LEU A 75 -9.40 -15.83 -1.23
N LEU A 76 -10.24 -15.74 -2.26
CA LEU A 76 -11.65 -15.34 -2.09
C LEU A 76 -12.44 -16.34 -1.23
N LYS A 77 -12.12 -17.64 -1.32
CA LYS A 77 -12.69 -18.65 -0.42
C LYS A 77 -12.28 -18.41 1.04
N ASN A 78 -11.02 -18.02 1.30
CA ASN A 78 -10.56 -17.69 2.65
C ASN A 78 -11.28 -16.47 3.24
N MET A 79 -11.80 -15.59 2.38
CA MET A 79 -12.53 -14.39 2.82
C MET A 79 -13.95 -14.71 3.34
N GLU A 80 -14.51 -15.89 3.02
CA GLU A 80 -15.86 -16.29 3.47
C GLU A 80 -16.89 -15.19 3.21
N ILE A 81 -16.92 -14.70 1.95
CA ILE A 81 -17.81 -13.59 1.55
C ILE A 81 -19.28 -14.02 1.65
N GLU A 82 -20.07 -13.21 2.34
CA GLU A 82 -21.52 -13.36 2.46
C GLU A 82 -22.25 -12.47 1.43
N GLU A 83 -23.47 -12.86 1.06
CA GLU A 83 -24.23 -12.15 0.02
C GLU A 83 -24.47 -10.66 0.30
N GLU A 84 -24.54 -10.28 1.58
CA GLU A 84 -24.87 -8.92 2.05
C GLU A 84 -23.65 -8.10 2.46
N ASP A 85 -22.42 -8.66 2.33
CA ASP A 85 -21.20 -7.99 2.74
C ASP A 85 -20.97 -6.68 2.00
N THR A 86 -20.54 -5.68 2.74
CA THR A 86 -19.90 -4.49 2.17
C THR A 86 -18.39 -4.67 2.22
N ILE A 87 -17.75 -4.77 1.06
CA ILE A 87 -16.33 -5.09 0.93
C ILE A 87 -15.58 -3.88 0.36
N ALA A 88 -14.35 -3.64 0.80
CA ALA A 88 -13.46 -2.66 0.17
C ALA A 88 -12.20 -3.36 -0.36
N ASP A 89 -11.89 -3.16 -1.63
CA ASP A 89 -10.62 -3.52 -2.26
C ASP A 89 -9.74 -2.26 -2.31
N ILE A 90 -8.64 -2.26 -1.56
CA ILE A 90 -7.75 -1.09 -1.45
C ILE A 90 -6.54 -1.29 -2.35
N GLY A 91 -6.37 -0.38 -3.33
CA GLY A 91 -5.49 -0.56 -4.47
C GLY A 91 -6.09 -1.52 -5.48
N ALA A 92 -7.36 -1.29 -5.83
CA ALA A 92 -8.18 -2.20 -6.64
C ALA A 92 -7.63 -2.46 -8.04
N GLY A 93 -6.72 -1.59 -8.54
CA GLY A 93 -6.09 -1.73 -9.85
C GLY A 93 -7.11 -1.85 -10.97
N SER A 94 -6.98 -2.88 -11.79
CA SER A 94 -7.92 -3.17 -12.90
C SER A 94 -9.29 -3.69 -12.46
N GLY A 95 -9.50 -3.90 -11.14
CA GLY A 95 -10.71 -4.53 -10.61
C GLY A 95 -10.69 -6.05 -10.63
N TYR A 96 -9.54 -6.68 -10.79
CA TYR A 96 -9.42 -8.14 -10.91
C TYR A 96 -10.11 -8.91 -9.78
N HIS A 97 -10.00 -8.48 -8.53
CA HIS A 97 -10.69 -9.07 -7.38
C HIS A 97 -12.10 -8.49 -7.19
N VAL A 98 -12.29 -7.20 -7.50
CA VAL A 98 -13.54 -6.47 -7.31
C VAL A 98 -14.74 -7.19 -7.90
N PHE A 99 -14.68 -7.55 -9.19
CA PHE A 99 -15.81 -8.20 -9.89
C PHE A 99 -16.08 -9.63 -9.38
N LYS A 100 -15.01 -10.34 -8.96
CA LYS A 100 -15.15 -11.67 -8.37
C LYS A 100 -15.80 -11.62 -6.98
N MET A 101 -15.48 -10.58 -6.19
CA MET A 101 -16.13 -10.33 -4.90
C MET A 101 -17.58 -9.86 -5.08
N ALA A 102 -17.83 -8.98 -6.05
CA ALA A 102 -19.17 -8.51 -6.36
C ALA A 102 -20.12 -9.64 -6.78
N ALA A 103 -19.61 -10.64 -7.50
CA ALA A 103 -20.37 -11.83 -7.87
C ALA A 103 -20.71 -12.75 -6.67
N GLN A 104 -20.03 -12.62 -5.53
CA GLN A 104 -20.31 -13.36 -4.31
C GLN A 104 -21.20 -12.53 -3.35
N ALA A 105 -20.96 -11.22 -3.25
CA ALA A 105 -21.74 -10.29 -2.45
C ALA A 105 -22.92 -9.71 -3.27
N GLU A 106 -23.78 -10.57 -3.80
CA GLU A 106 -24.84 -10.17 -4.76
C GLU A 106 -25.83 -9.12 -4.22
N LYS A 107 -26.09 -9.11 -2.91
CA LYS A 107 -26.95 -8.16 -2.21
C LYS A 107 -26.17 -7.09 -1.45
N GLY A 108 -24.85 -7.19 -1.47
CA GLY A 108 -23.93 -6.30 -0.80
C GLY A 108 -23.38 -5.21 -1.71
N LEU A 109 -22.19 -4.71 -1.38
CA LEU A 109 -21.54 -3.64 -2.12
C LEU A 109 -20.02 -3.85 -2.10
N VAL A 110 -19.35 -3.67 -3.23
CA VAL A 110 -17.89 -3.65 -3.31
C VAL A 110 -17.38 -2.25 -3.64
N TYR A 111 -16.66 -1.63 -2.71
CA TYR A 111 -15.90 -0.41 -2.97
C TYR A 111 -14.58 -0.78 -3.63
N ALA A 112 -14.33 -0.25 -4.83
CA ALA A 112 -13.07 -0.36 -5.54
C ALA A 112 -12.27 0.93 -5.32
N VAL A 113 -11.35 0.92 -4.37
CA VAL A 113 -10.58 2.10 -3.97
C VAL A 113 -9.22 2.10 -4.66
N ASP A 114 -8.93 3.12 -5.47
CA ASP A 114 -7.61 3.30 -6.07
C ASP A 114 -7.20 4.78 -6.11
N ILE A 115 -5.89 5.04 -6.15
CA ILE A 115 -5.35 6.41 -6.26
C ILE A 115 -5.13 6.83 -7.71
N GLN A 116 -5.17 5.91 -8.68
CA GLN A 116 -4.93 6.16 -10.10
C GLN A 116 -6.26 6.27 -10.85
N GLU A 117 -6.48 7.38 -11.53
CA GLU A 117 -7.73 7.63 -12.26
C GLU A 117 -7.92 6.67 -13.43
N GLU A 118 -6.82 6.26 -14.05
CA GLU A 118 -6.83 5.32 -15.17
C GLU A 118 -7.29 3.91 -14.72
N MET A 119 -6.94 3.50 -13.50
CA MET A 119 -7.43 2.24 -12.91
C MET A 119 -8.94 2.33 -12.65
N LEU A 120 -9.41 3.43 -12.05
CA LEU A 120 -10.83 3.64 -11.80
C LEU A 120 -11.63 3.78 -13.11
N ALA A 121 -11.05 4.37 -14.16
CA ALA A 121 -11.67 4.45 -15.47
C ALA A 121 -11.88 3.06 -16.09
N GLU A 122 -10.90 2.17 -15.96
CA GLU A 122 -11.03 0.77 -16.40
C GLU A 122 -12.13 0.01 -15.63
N ILE A 123 -12.20 0.22 -14.31
CA ILE A 123 -13.26 -0.37 -13.49
C ILE A 123 -14.63 0.14 -13.93
N ASN A 124 -14.78 1.46 -14.16
CA ASN A 124 -16.03 2.03 -14.66
C ASN A 124 -16.43 1.43 -16.01
N ARG A 125 -15.48 1.29 -16.93
CA ARG A 125 -15.71 0.66 -18.23
C ARG A 125 -16.25 -0.78 -18.07
N LYS A 126 -15.63 -1.59 -17.21
CA LYS A 126 -16.09 -2.96 -16.92
C LYS A 126 -17.48 -2.99 -16.30
N ILE A 127 -17.79 -2.06 -15.37
CA ILE A 127 -19.14 -1.93 -14.79
C ILE A 127 -20.19 -1.72 -15.88
N GLU A 128 -19.92 -0.82 -16.83
CA GLU A 128 -20.84 -0.52 -17.95
C GLU A 128 -20.96 -1.71 -18.90
N ASP A 129 -19.82 -2.33 -19.29
CA ASP A 129 -19.79 -3.44 -20.24
C ASP A 129 -20.49 -4.70 -19.70
N GLU A 130 -20.36 -4.98 -18.41
CA GLU A 130 -20.88 -6.19 -17.75
C GLU A 130 -22.23 -5.97 -17.05
N GLY A 131 -22.70 -4.73 -16.96
CA GLY A 131 -23.95 -4.37 -16.30
C GLY A 131 -23.95 -4.61 -14.80
N VAL A 132 -22.79 -4.52 -14.13
CA VAL A 132 -22.64 -4.75 -12.70
C VAL A 132 -23.19 -3.56 -11.92
N THR A 133 -24.02 -3.81 -10.88
CA THR A 133 -24.70 -2.75 -10.14
C THR A 133 -24.22 -2.57 -8.70
N ASN A 134 -23.47 -3.52 -8.17
CA ASN A 134 -23.01 -3.55 -6.79
C ASN A 134 -21.50 -3.28 -6.63
N VAL A 135 -20.89 -2.59 -7.59
CA VAL A 135 -19.51 -2.09 -7.53
C VAL A 135 -19.53 -0.56 -7.52
N ARG A 136 -18.74 0.04 -6.64
CA ARG A 136 -18.58 1.50 -6.55
C ARG A 136 -17.11 1.89 -6.55
N PRO A 137 -16.60 2.44 -7.65
CA PRO A 137 -15.27 3.02 -7.70
C PRO A 137 -15.16 4.24 -6.77
N VAL A 138 -14.05 4.33 -6.04
CA VAL A 138 -13.78 5.42 -5.10
C VAL A 138 -12.36 5.92 -5.31
N LYS A 139 -12.21 7.21 -5.55
CA LYS A 139 -10.90 7.86 -5.59
C LYS A 139 -10.34 7.98 -4.18
N GLY A 140 -9.36 7.14 -3.85
CA GLY A 140 -8.57 7.26 -2.65
C GLY A 140 -7.50 8.35 -2.75
N SER A 141 -6.75 8.52 -1.69
CA SER A 141 -5.54 9.34 -1.66
C SER A 141 -4.40 8.53 -1.01
N ASP A 142 -3.22 9.09 -0.97
CA ASP A 142 -2.06 8.50 -0.29
C ASP A 142 -2.23 8.39 1.25
N LYS A 143 -3.26 9.05 1.81
CA LYS A 143 -3.53 9.11 3.27
C LYS A 143 -4.93 8.69 3.67
N SER A 144 -5.86 8.51 2.73
CA SER A 144 -7.25 8.21 3.03
C SER A 144 -7.86 7.29 1.99
N VAL A 145 -8.62 6.31 2.46
CA VAL A 145 -9.45 5.44 1.62
C VAL A 145 -10.73 6.14 1.13
N ASN A 146 -11.09 7.28 1.71
CA ASN A 146 -12.27 8.09 1.39
C ASN A 146 -13.60 7.30 1.46
N LEU A 147 -13.68 6.33 2.37
CA LEU A 147 -14.90 5.57 2.65
C LEU A 147 -15.64 6.15 3.87
N PRO A 148 -16.96 5.97 3.96
CA PRO A 148 -17.72 6.34 5.15
C PRO A 148 -17.25 5.55 6.39
N GLU A 149 -17.36 6.15 7.57
CA GLU A 149 -17.06 5.46 8.82
C GLU A 149 -18.05 4.30 9.08
N ASN A 150 -17.54 3.22 9.70
CA ASN A 150 -18.34 2.04 10.08
C ASN A 150 -19.20 1.47 8.93
N SER A 151 -18.65 1.44 7.71
CA SER A 151 -19.40 1.06 6.52
C SER A 151 -18.97 -0.27 5.90
N VAL A 152 -17.83 -0.84 6.31
CA VAL A 152 -17.19 -1.97 5.63
C VAL A 152 -17.11 -3.19 6.55
N ASP A 153 -17.52 -4.35 6.05
CA ASP A 153 -17.49 -5.64 6.76
C ASP A 153 -16.16 -6.38 6.49
N LYS A 154 -15.67 -6.31 5.26
CA LYS A 154 -14.41 -6.97 4.85
C LYS A 154 -13.56 -6.02 4.02
N VAL A 155 -12.26 -6.07 4.26
CA VAL A 155 -11.28 -5.30 3.50
C VAL A 155 -10.28 -6.25 2.87
N LEU A 156 -9.96 -6.03 1.61
CA LEU A 156 -8.91 -6.73 0.88
C LEU A 156 -7.81 -5.74 0.49
N ILE A 157 -6.55 -6.12 0.74
CA ILE A 157 -5.35 -5.41 0.25
C ILE A 157 -4.42 -6.48 -0.33
N VAL A 158 -4.19 -6.48 -1.65
CA VAL A 158 -3.37 -7.50 -2.32
C VAL A 158 -2.16 -6.87 -2.98
N ASP A 159 -0.97 -7.14 -2.46
CA ASP A 159 0.32 -6.69 -3.00
C ASP A 159 0.39 -5.17 -3.23
N VAL A 160 -0.20 -4.40 -2.31
CA VAL A 160 -0.31 -2.93 -2.37
C VAL A 160 0.26 -2.26 -1.11
N TYR A 161 0.13 -2.88 0.06
CA TYR A 161 0.50 -2.23 1.32
C TYR A 161 1.97 -1.80 1.36
N HIS A 162 2.85 -2.59 0.76
CA HIS A 162 4.28 -2.27 0.67
C HIS A 162 4.59 -1.01 -0.17
N GLU A 163 3.65 -0.55 -1.00
CA GLU A 163 3.75 0.65 -1.86
C GLU A 163 3.08 1.90 -1.25
N ILE A 164 2.31 1.76 -0.16
CA ILE A 164 1.57 2.87 0.46
C ILE A 164 2.55 3.90 1.02
N SER A 165 2.49 5.12 0.49
CA SER A 165 3.41 6.22 0.85
C SER A 165 3.22 6.75 2.27
N PHE A 166 2.00 6.63 2.83
CA PHE A 166 1.63 7.09 4.18
C PHE A 166 0.84 5.99 4.91
N PRO A 167 1.48 4.83 5.23
CA PRO A 167 0.77 3.69 5.78
C PRO A 167 0.06 3.99 7.10
N LYS A 168 0.63 4.80 7.98
CA LYS A 168 -0.02 5.18 9.25
C LYS A 168 -1.34 5.90 9.02
N GLU A 169 -1.35 6.92 8.17
CA GLU A 169 -2.52 7.76 7.90
C GLU A 169 -3.58 6.97 7.13
N LEU A 170 -3.17 6.22 6.10
CA LEU A 170 -4.10 5.40 5.32
C LEU A 170 -4.77 4.35 6.20
N MET A 171 -3.99 3.63 7.02
CA MET A 171 -4.53 2.60 7.92
C MET A 171 -5.43 3.18 9.01
N ALA A 172 -5.17 4.41 9.50
CA ALA A 172 -6.09 5.10 10.40
C ALA A 172 -7.44 5.43 9.72
N SER A 173 -7.40 5.90 8.47
CA SER A 173 -8.60 6.12 7.66
C SER A 173 -9.37 4.82 7.40
N LEU A 174 -8.66 3.74 7.08
CA LEU A 174 -9.24 2.42 6.87
C LEU A 174 -9.88 1.88 8.16
N HIS A 175 -9.17 2.02 9.29
CA HIS A 175 -9.68 1.62 10.60
C HIS A 175 -11.00 2.31 10.92
N ALA A 176 -11.13 3.61 10.62
CA ALA A 176 -12.39 4.33 10.81
C ALA A 176 -13.53 3.81 9.90
N ALA A 177 -13.21 3.44 8.66
CA ALA A 177 -14.19 2.92 7.69
C ALA A 177 -14.70 1.51 8.04
N MET A 178 -13.89 0.68 8.69
CA MET A 178 -14.26 -0.67 9.08
C MET A 178 -15.26 -0.69 10.24
N ARG A 179 -16.22 -1.61 10.23
CA ARG A 179 -17.08 -1.95 11.36
C ARG A 179 -16.27 -2.61 12.48
N SER A 180 -16.85 -2.71 13.67
CA SER A 180 -16.15 -3.25 14.86
C SER A 180 -15.73 -4.71 14.74
N ASP A 181 -16.49 -5.50 14.00
CA ASP A 181 -16.30 -6.93 13.73
C ASP A 181 -15.72 -7.22 12.34
N ALA A 182 -15.38 -6.17 11.58
CA ALA A 182 -14.85 -6.28 10.24
C ALA A 182 -13.47 -6.96 10.21
N LYS A 183 -13.21 -7.69 9.14
CA LYS A 183 -11.92 -8.36 8.89
C LYS A 183 -11.13 -7.66 7.79
N LEU A 184 -9.83 -7.48 8.03
CA LEU A 184 -8.86 -7.00 7.04
C LEU A 184 -8.01 -8.19 6.56
N TYR A 185 -8.09 -8.50 5.29
CA TYR A 185 -7.25 -9.48 4.60
C TYR A 185 -6.09 -8.76 3.94
N LEU A 186 -4.91 -8.88 4.53
CA LEU A 186 -3.67 -8.33 4.01
C LEU A 186 -2.88 -9.44 3.33
N ILE A 187 -2.76 -9.34 2.02
CA ILE A 187 -2.10 -10.30 1.15
C ILE A 187 -0.81 -9.67 0.65
N GLU A 188 0.32 -10.30 0.94
CA GLU A 188 1.65 -9.78 0.56
C GLU A 188 2.60 -10.92 0.20
N TYR A 189 3.43 -10.75 -0.81
CA TYR A 189 4.45 -11.73 -1.16
C TYR A 189 5.41 -11.98 0.00
N ARG A 190 5.69 -13.27 0.28
CA ARG A 190 6.52 -13.68 1.41
C ARG A 190 7.96 -13.22 1.26
N ALA A 191 8.43 -12.36 2.17
CA ALA A 191 9.83 -11.97 2.23
C ALA A 191 10.73 -13.10 2.78
N GLU A 192 10.16 -14.03 3.52
CA GLU A 192 10.83 -15.21 4.08
C GLU A 192 11.17 -16.25 3.01
N ASP A 193 10.46 -16.23 1.87
CA ASP A 193 10.68 -17.17 0.78
C ASP A 193 11.48 -16.53 -0.36
N ALA A 194 12.74 -16.97 -0.49
CA ALA A 194 13.63 -16.50 -1.55
C ALA A 194 13.24 -17.04 -2.94
N THR A 195 12.41 -18.09 -3.03
CA THR A 195 12.00 -18.71 -4.30
C THR A 195 10.87 -17.96 -5.00
N VAL A 196 10.10 -17.15 -4.27
CA VAL A 196 9.08 -16.28 -4.86
C VAL A 196 9.75 -15.26 -5.79
N PRO A 197 9.42 -15.23 -7.11
CA PRO A 197 10.16 -14.48 -8.13
C PRO A 197 9.78 -12.98 -8.18
N ILE A 198 9.65 -12.37 -7.02
CA ILE A 198 9.29 -10.96 -6.83
C ILE A 198 10.48 -10.21 -6.22
N LYS A 199 10.69 -8.95 -6.62
CA LYS A 199 11.76 -8.10 -6.07
C LYS A 199 11.61 -7.95 -4.56
N LYS A 200 12.71 -8.00 -3.82
CA LYS A 200 12.72 -7.98 -2.35
C LYS A 200 11.92 -6.82 -1.75
N ILE A 201 11.97 -5.63 -2.35
CA ILE A 201 11.28 -4.44 -1.84
C ILE A 201 9.75 -4.53 -1.96
N HIS A 202 9.25 -5.38 -2.88
CA HIS A 202 7.82 -5.67 -3.05
C HIS A 202 7.37 -6.92 -2.27
N LYS A 203 8.15 -7.35 -1.28
CA LYS A 203 7.81 -8.44 -0.37
C LYS A 203 7.71 -7.94 1.06
N MET A 204 6.82 -8.53 1.83
CA MET A 204 6.73 -8.28 3.28
C MET A 204 6.90 -9.56 4.08
N SER A 205 7.57 -9.45 5.22
CA SER A 205 7.54 -10.51 6.22
C SER A 205 6.30 -10.38 7.11
N GLU A 206 5.78 -11.51 7.58
CA GLU A 206 4.70 -11.52 8.57
C GLU A 206 5.06 -10.65 9.78
N LYS A 207 6.28 -10.79 10.31
CA LYS A 207 6.77 -9.99 11.45
C LYS A 207 6.67 -8.49 11.20
N GLN A 208 7.02 -8.02 9.99
CA GLN A 208 6.97 -6.59 9.66
C GLN A 208 5.52 -6.14 9.48
N ALA A 209 4.68 -6.92 8.79
CA ALA A 209 3.27 -6.62 8.61
C ALA A 209 2.55 -6.51 9.96
N VAL A 210 2.72 -7.50 10.85
CA VAL A 210 2.13 -7.50 12.20
C VAL A 210 2.58 -6.28 13.01
N LYS A 211 3.87 -5.92 12.94
CA LYS A 211 4.41 -4.73 13.61
C LYS A 211 3.73 -3.44 13.15
N GLU A 212 3.56 -3.26 11.83
CA GLU A 212 2.96 -2.06 11.26
C GLU A 212 1.43 -2.01 11.49
N MET A 213 0.74 -3.14 11.35
CA MET A 213 -0.69 -3.25 11.62
C MET A 213 -1.02 -2.98 13.10
N LYS A 214 -0.23 -3.53 14.03
CA LYS A 214 -0.40 -3.27 15.46
C LYS A 214 -0.25 -1.78 15.80
N ALA A 215 0.71 -1.09 15.18
CA ALA A 215 0.88 0.35 15.36
C ALA A 215 -0.30 1.19 14.81
N SER A 216 -1.17 0.56 14.02
CA SER A 216 -2.37 1.16 13.42
C SER A 216 -3.68 0.70 14.09
N GLY A 217 -3.60 -0.01 15.24
CA GLY A 217 -4.78 -0.46 16.00
C GLY A 217 -5.40 -1.76 15.49
N PHE A 218 -4.58 -2.62 14.85
CA PHE A 218 -5.02 -3.94 14.41
C PHE A 218 -4.22 -5.04 15.09
N ARG A 219 -4.86 -6.16 15.39
CA ARG A 219 -4.22 -7.40 15.82
C ARG A 219 -4.34 -8.49 14.76
N LEU A 220 -3.31 -9.27 14.60
CA LEU A 220 -3.37 -10.48 13.77
C LEU A 220 -4.32 -11.49 14.44
N GLU A 221 -5.31 -11.97 13.70
CA GLU A 221 -6.16 -13.08 14.09
C GLU A 221 -5.50 -14.40 13.66
N GLU A 222 -5.15 -14.51 12.37
CA GLU A 222 -4.42 -15.66 11.83
C GLU A 222 -3.65 -15.30 10.56
N ASN A 223 -2.70 -16.15 10.16
CA ASN A 223 -2.08 -16.16 8.84
C ASN A 223 -2.39 -17.49 8.16
N ILE A 224 -3.31 -17.50 7.19
CA ILE A 224 -3.78 -18.69 6.48
C ILE A 224 -2.70 -19.12 5.47
N ALA A 225 -1.89 -20.11 5.80
CA ALA A 225 -0.71 -20.52 5.05
C ALA A 225 -1.04 -21.46 3.86
N ASN A 226 -1.98 -21.08 2.99
CA ASN A 226 -2.44 -21.93 1.89
C ASN A 226 -2.26 -21.33 0.49
N LEU A 227 -1.81 -20.09 0.39
CA LEU A 227 -1.47 -19.43 -0.88
C LEU A 227 -0.04 -19.78 -1.32
N PRO A 228 0.26 -19.91 -2.63
CA PRO A 228 1.59 -20.34 -3.09
C PRO A 228 2.70 -19.35 -2.74
N TRP A 229 2.53 -18.07 -3.05
CA TRP A 229 3.58 -17.04 -2.95
C TRP A 229 3.36 -16.02 -1.86
N GLN A 230 2.11 -15.88 -1.36
CA GLN A 230 1.72 -14.80 -0.47
C GLN A 230 1.37 -15.30 0.93
N HIS A 231 1.53 -14.41 1.91
CA HIS A 231 0.80 -14.48 3.16
C HIS A 231 -0.68 -14.18 2.91
N CYS A 232 -1.56 -14.80 3.67
CA CYS A 232 -2.96 -14.41 3.79
C CYS A 232 -3.22 -14.07 5.27
N MET A 233 -2.86 -12.86 5.65
CA MET A 233 -2.94 -12.40 7.04
C MET A 233 -4.30 -11.75 7.30
N VAL A 234 -5.03 -12.28 8.27
CA VAL A 234 -6.32 -11.76 8.70
C VAL A 234 -6.13 -10.93 9.95
N PHE A 235 -6.51 -9.66 9.87
CA PHE A 235 -6.45 -8.73 10.99
C PHE A 235 -7.85 -8.26 11.38
N VAL A 236 -8.00 -7.96 12.67
CA VAL A 236 -9.20 -7.34 13.25
C VAL A 236 -8.82 -6.13 14.07
N LYS A 237 -9.76 -5.24 14.36
CA LYS A 237 -9.53 -4.08 15.24
C LYS A 237 -9.16 -4.53 16.65
N GLU A 238 -8.22 -3.79 17.31
CA GLU A 238 -7.93 -3.91 18.75
C GLU A 238 -8.92 -3.12 19.60
#